data_0b2f8ccc3ce0ff4a3556dfe63b9ec911
#
_entry.id   0b2f8ccc3ce0ff4a3556dfe63b9ec911
#
_cell.length_a   1.000
_cell.length_b   1.000
_cell.length_c   1.000
_cell.angle_alpha   90.00
_cell.angle_beta   90.00
_cell.angle_gamma   90.00
#
_symmetry.space_group_name_H-M   'P 1'
#
loop_
_entity.id
_entity.type
_entity.pdbx_description
1 polymer ?
#
loop_
_entity_poly.entity_id
_entity_poly.type
_entity_poly.pdbx_seq_one_letter_code
_entity_poly.pdbx_strand_id
1 'polypeptide(L)'
;MPVKVQADLPVKEILESENIFVMDETRAVHQDIRPLKIMILNLMPLKEDTELQLLRSLSNTSLQVDVTFLMVASHEAKNTSTSHLNTFYVKFENVRKNYYDGMIITGAPVEQMEFEEVDYWDELTKIMDWTNTHVTSTMFLCWGAQASLYHFYGLKKRMLPEKKFGLFWHKVNNRKIPLVRGFDDEFLAPHSRHTEVPIDDIRACKDVTILAESDEAGFYLGMAEEGRKIFVMGHPEYDRMTLDGEYHRDNCLLYTSPSPRDGATS
;
A
#
# COMPACT_ATOMS: atom_id res chain seq x y z
N MET A 1 2.80 21.95 -4.76
CA MET A 1 2.22 21.83 -6.13
C MET A 1 1.30 20.62 -6.12
N PRO A 2 0.25 20.59 -6.93
CA PRO A 2 -0.85 19.65 -6.73
C PRO A 2 -0.60 18.28 -7.35
N VAL A 3 -1.29 17.28 -6.79
CA VAL A 3 -1.50 15.99 -7.46
C VAL A 3 -2.46 16.19 -8.62
N LYS A 4 -2.10 15.68 -9.80
CA LYS A 4 -2.96 15.66 -10.97
C LYS A 4 -3.82 14.39 -10.94
N VAL A 5 -5.13 14.56 -11.00
CA VAL A 5 -6.13 13.50 -11.05
C VAL A 5 -7.10 13.74 -12.20
N GLN A 6 -7.89 12.73 -12.54
CA GLN A 6 -8.99 12.89 -13.49
C GLN A 6 -10.05 13.83 -12.90
N ALA A 7 -10.64 14.67 -13.76
CA ALA A 7 -11.58 15.73 -13.33
C ALA A 7 -12.78 15.18 -12.54
N ASP A 8 -13.27 14.00 -12.95
CA ASP A 8 -14.49 13.38 -12.39
C ASP A 8 -14.19 12.36 -11.27
N LEU A 9 -12.94 12.29 -10.77
CA LEU A 9 -12.60 11.37 -9.68
C LEU A 9 -13.33 11.78 -8.39
N PRO A 10 -14.17 10.91 -7.78
CA PRO A 10 -15.03 11.29 -6.65
C PRO A 10 -14.29 11.86 -5.45
N VAL A 11 -13.10 11.32 -5.14
CA VAL A 11 -12.29 11.78 -3.99
C VAL A 11 -11.69 13.17 -4.19
N LYS A 12 -11.74 13.75 -5.41
CA LYS A 12 -11.27 15.12 -5.68
C LYS A 12 -12.01 16.15 -4.85
N GLU A 13 -13.35 16.07 -4.79
CA GLU A 13 -14.18 17.00 -4.01
C GLU A 13 -13.86 16.94 -2.52
N ILE A 14 -13.57 15.73 -1.99
CA ILE A 14 -13.21 15.55 -0.59
C ILE A 14 -11.85 16.22 -0.31
N LEU A 15 -10.84 15.97 -1.15
CA LEU A 15 -9.52 16.60 -1.03
C LEU A 15 -9.61 18.13 -1.08
N GLU A 16 -10.39 18.69 -2.00
CA GLU A 16 -10.61 20.13 -2.11
C GLU A 16 -11.30 20.70 -0.86
N SER A 17 -12.26 19.98 -0.27
CA SER A 17 -12.93 20.38 0.97
C SER A 17 -11.97 20.39 2.18
N GLU A 18 -10.92 19.59 2.16
CA GLU A 18 -9.84 19.54 3.14
C GLU A 18 -8.73 20.59 2.90
N ASN A 19 -8.95 21.52 1.94
CA ASN A 19 -7.96 22.49 1.48
C ASN A 19 -6.68 21.86 0.88
N ILE A 20 -6.78 20.64 0.40
CA ILE A 20 -5.72 19.96 -0.34
C ILE A 20 -5.85 20.33 -1.82
N PHE A 21 -4.83 20.98 -2.35
CA PHE A 21 -4.85 21.43 -3.73
C PHE A 21 -4.63 20.28 -4.71
N VAL A 22 -5.68 19.94 -5.45
CA VAL A 22 -5.69 18.91 -6.51
C VAL A 22 -5.85 19.61 -7.86
N MET A 23 -5.23 19.10 -8.90
CA MET A 23 -5.28 19.66 -10.25
C MET A 23 -5.94 18.68 -11.21
N ASP A 24 -6.81 19.18 -12.06
CA ASP A 24 -7.31 18.40 -13.19
C ASP A 24 -6.41 18.55 -14.43
N GLU A 25 -6.72 17.78 -15.46
CA GLU A 25 -5.92 17.74 -16.69
C GLU A 25 -5.87 19.08 -17.42
N THR A 26 -6.96 19.84 -17.43
CA THR A 26 -7.06 21.13 -18.12
C THR A 26 -6.12 22.17 -17.53
N ARG A 27 -6.01 22.21 -16.22
CA ARG A 27 -5.13 23.14 -15.51
C ARG A 27 -3.66 22.74 -15.61
N ALA A 28 -3.38 21.44 -15.66
CA ALA A 28 -2.01 20.90 -15.75
C ALA A 28 -1.32 21.25 -17.09
N VAL A 29 -2.07 21.35 -18.19
CA VAL A 29 -1.55 21.65 -19.53
C VAL A 29 -0.91 23.04 -19.65
N HIS A 30 -1.25 23.96 -18.76
CA HIS A 30 -0.71 25.32 -18.78
C HIS A 30 0.59 25.51 -17.97
N GLN A 31 1.15 24.42 -17.43
CA GLN A 31 2.42 24.48 -16.68
C GLN A 31 3.52 23.71 -17.43
N ASP A 32 4.61 24.38 -17.72
CA ASP A 32 5.80 23.79 -18.37
C ASP A 32 6.68 23.08 -17.34
N ILE A 33 6.10 22.10 -16.63
CA ILE A 33 6.78 21.30 -15.59
C ILE A 33 6.50 19.83 -15.90
N ARG A 34 7.56 19.02 -15.98
CA ARG A 34 7.40 17.56 -16.06
C ARG A 34 6.89 17.03 -14.72
N PRO A 35 5.68 16.50 -14.63
CA PRO A 35 5.17 15.86 -13.42
C PRO A 35 5.90 14.53 -13.15
N LEU A 36 6.00 14.16 -11.88
CA LEU A 36 6.35 12.79 -11.50
C LEU A 36 5.18 11.87 -11.82
N LYS A 37 5.45 10.84 -12.60
CA LYS A 37 4.46 9.82 -12.95
C LYS A 37 4.46 8.73 -11.89
N ILE A 38 3.39 8.64 -11.12
CA ILE A 38 3.22 7.64 -10.07
C ILE A 38 2.09 6.69 -10.46
N MET A 39 2.38 5.40 -10.41
CA MET A 39 1.37 4.35 -10.55
C MET A 39 0.97 3.80 -9.19
N ILE A 40 -0.31 3.52 -9.00
CA ILE A 40 -0.82 2.87 -7.79
C ILE A 40 -1.56 1.60 -8.19
N LEU A 41 -0.98 0.43 -7.86
CA LEU A 41 -1.69 -0.84 -7.93
C LEU A 41 -2.49 -0.99 -6.64
N ASN A 42 -3.79 -0.74 -6.73
CA ASN A 42 -4.69 -0.76 -5.60
C ASN A 42 -5.36 -2.13 -5.48
N LEU A 43 -4.88 -2.94 -4.53
CA LEU A 43 -5.39 -4.29 -4.22
C LEU A 43 -6.41 -4.28 -3.07
N MET A 44 -6.63 -3.12 -2.45
CA MET A 44 -7.55 -2.98 -1.32
C MET A 44 -9.02 -3.14 -1.77
N PRO A 45 -9.89 -3.66 -0.89
CA PRO A 45 -11.30 -3.90 -1.22
C PRO A 45 -12.13 -2.62 -1.33
N LEU A 46 -11.84 -1.62 -0.49
CA LEU A 46 -12.46 -0.29 -0.51
C LEU A 46 -11.53 0.67 -1.26
N LYS A 47 -11.67 0.69 -2.59
CA LYS A 47 -10.71 1.40 -3.44
C LYS A 47 -10.74 2.90 -3.26
N GLU A 48 -11.93 3.49 -3.14
CA GLU A 48 -12.09 4.94 -3.00
C GLU A 48 -11.47 5.46 -1.70
N ASP A 49 -11.59 4.72 -0.58
CA ASP A 49 -10.94 5.08 0.68
C ASP A 49 -9.40 5.08 0.54
N THR A 50 -8.86 4.05 -0.12
CA THR A 50 -7.43 3.93 -0.36
C THR A 50 -6.93 4.99 -1.34
N GLU A 51 -7.70 5.32 -2.38
CA GLU A 51 -7.42 6.43 -3.30
C GLU A 51 -7.28 7.74 -2.53
N LEU A 52 -8.26 8.05 -1.67
CA LEU A 52 -8.26 9.26 -0.86
C LEU A 52 -7.03 9.34 0.04
N GLN A 53 -6.72 8.27 0.78
CA GLN A 53 -5.59 8.20 1.70
C GLN A 53 -4.25 8.39 0.99
N LEU A 54 -4.04 7.69 -0.12
CA LEU A 54 -2.80 7.78 -0.88
C LEU A 54 -2.65 9.12 -1.61
N LEU A 55 -3.73 9.65 -2.19
CA LEU A 55 -3.69 10.96 -2.84
C LEU A 55 -3.44 12.09 -1.82
N ARG A 56 -4.03 12.00 -0.62
CA ARG A 56 -3.76 12.94 0.46
C ARG A 56 -2.27 12.94 0.84
N SER A 57 -1.67 11.75 0.96
CA SER A 57 -0.24 11.61 1.27
C SER A 57 0.65 12.13 0.14
N LEU A 58 0.35 11.80 -1.12
CA LEU A 58 1.10 12.25 -2.29
C LEU A 58 0.94 13.76 -2.56
N SER A 59 -0.13 14.39 -2.10
CA SER A 59 -0.34 15.83 -2.25
C SER A 59 0.54 16.68 -1.32
N ASN A 60 1.12 16.07 -0.29
CA ASN A 60 2.01 16.74 0.67
C ASN A 60 3.45 16.88 0.11
N THR A 61 3.57 17.38 -1.11
CA THR A 61 4.86 17.63 -1.77
C THR A 61 4.81 18.93 -2.57
N SER A 62 5.97 19.53 -2.78
CA SER A 62 6.13 20.66 -3.70
C SER A 62 6.23 20.26 -5.18
N LEU A 63 6.32 18.97 -5.47
CA LEU A 63 6.43 18.45 -6.83
C LEU A 63 5.04 18.18 -7.42
N GLN A 64 4.91 18.38 -8.74
CA GLN A 64 3.69 17.97 -9.44
C GLN A 64 3.72 16.46 -9.61
N VAL A 65 2.63 15.79 -9.26
CA VAL A 65 2.47 14.34 -9.35
C VAL A 65 1.30 14.01 -10.28
N ASP A 66 1.53 13.13 -11.23
CA ASP A 66 0.53 12.57 -12.17
C ASP A 66 0.27 11.11 -11.76
N VAL A 67 -0.93 10.82 -11.25
CA VAL A 67 -1.28 9.52 -10.68
C VAL A 67 -2.09 8.69 -11.68
N THR A 68 -1.67 7.44 -11.86
CA THR A 68 -2.38 6.41 -12.63
C THR A 68 -2.77 5.26 -11.71
N PHE A 69 -4.05 4.96 -11.59
CA PHE A 69 -4.52 3.79 -10.85
C PHE A 69 -4.52 2.54 -11.73
N LEU A 70 -3.91 1.47 -11.22
CA LEU A 70 -3.82 0.16 -11.85
C LEU A 70 -4.67 -0.84 -11.08
N MET A 71 -5.40 -1.70 -11.79
CA MET A 71 -6.09 -2.85 -11.21
C MET A 71 -5.56 -4.15 -11.82
N VAL A 72 -5.63 -5.23 -11.06
CA VAL A 72 -5.43 -6.59 -11.59
C VAL A 72 -6.63 -6.97 -12.45
N ALA A 73 -6.36 -7.58 -13.60
CA ALA A 73 -7.41 -7.98 -14.55
C ALA A 73 -8.00 -9.37 -14.22
N SER A 74 -7.23 -10.19 -13.51
CA SER A 74 -7.59 -11.57 -13.15
C SER A 74 -8.53 -11.68 -11.93
N HIS A 75 -8.85 -10.55 -11.27
CA HIS A 75 -9.72 -10.51 -10.10
C HIS A 75 -10.86 -9.50 -10.27
N GLU A 76 -12.09 -9.90 -9.93
CA GLU A 76 -13.25 -9.00 -9.90
C GLU A 76 -13.40 -8.35 -8.54
N ALA A 77 -13.32 -7.01 -8.50
CA ALA A 77 -13.55 -6.26 -7.27
C ALA A 77 -15.02 -6.34 -6.85
N LYS A 78 -15.28 -6.81 -5.62
CA LYS A 78 -16.64 -6.99 -5.11
C LYS A 78 -17.26 -5.74 -4.49
N ASN A 79 -16.44 -4.81 -4.00
CA ASN A 79 -16.87 -3.66 -3.19
C ASN A 79 -16.75 -2.33 -3.93
N THR A 80 -16.34 -2.33 -5.19
CA THR A 80 -16.24 -1.11 -6.02
C THR A 80 -17.04 -1.29 -7.28
N SER A 81 -17.76 -0.26 -7.70
CA SER A 81 -18.60 -0.33 -8.89
C SER A 81 -17.75 -0.54 -10.15
N THR A 82 -18.25 -1.36 -11.06
CA THR A 82 -17.61 -1.59 -12.36
C THR A 82 -17.45 -0.30 -13.16
N SER A 83 -18.41 0.65 -13.00
CA SER A 83 -18.34 1.97 -13.62
C SER A 83 -17.13 2.76 -13.13
N HIS A 84 -16.89 2.81 -11.81
CA HIS A 84 -15.72 3.48 -11.23
C HIS A 84 -14.41 2.88 -11.76
N LEU A 85 -14.31 1.55 -11.74
CA LEU A 85 -13.11 0.85 -12.22
C LEU A 85 -12.85 1.12 -13.70
N ASN A 86 -13.85 1.04 -14.55
CA ASN A 86 -13.69 1.28 -16.00
C ASN A 86 -13.32 2.73 -16.31
N THR A 87 -13.71 3.67 -15.47
CA THR A 87 -13.45 5.09 -15.69
C THR A 87 -12.06 5.49 -15.18
N PHE A 88 -11.67 5.04 -13.99
CA PHE A 88 -10.50 5.59 -13.29
C PHE A 88 -9.30 4.63 -13.23
N TYR A 89 -9.49 3.34 -13.53
CA TYR A 89 -8.44 2.35 -13.47
C TYR A 89 -8.02 1.87 -14.86
N VAL A 90 -6.74 1.60 -15.00
CA VAL A 90 -6.19 0.97 -16.19
C VAL A 90 -5.80 -0.48 -15.92
N LYS A 91 -5.77 -1.30 -16.97
CA LYS A 91 -5.22 -2.67 -16.91
C LYS A 91 -3.74 -2.66 -17.27
N PHE A 92 -2.99 -3.63 -16.75
CA PHE A 92 -1.55 -3.73 -16.97
C PHE A 92 -1.16 -3.73 -18.45
N GLU A 93 -1.91 -4.43 -19.30
CA GLU A 93 -1.65 -4.48 -20.74
C GLU A 93 -1.63 -3.10 -21.43
N ASN A 94 -2.40 -2.14 -20.91
CA ASN A 94 -2.49 -0.81 -21.47
C ASN A 94 -1.27 0.06 -21.14
N VAL A 95 -0.55 -0.27 -20.07
CA VAL A 95 0.51 0.57 -19.52
C VAL A 95 1.90 -0.08 -19.52
N ARG A 96 2.01 -1.36 -19.85
CA ARG A 96 3.27 -2.13 -19.79
C ARG A 96 4.45 -1.59 -20.59
N LYS A 97 4.20 -0.70 -21.56
CA LYS A 97 5.24 -0.03 -22.37
C LYS A 97 5.66 1.32 -21.79
N ASN A 98 4.97 1.82 -20.78
CA ASN A 98 5.22 3.13 -20.20
C ASN A 98 6.26 3.02 -19.09
N TYR A 99 6.89 4.17 -18.77
CA TYR A 99 7.84 4.31 -17.68
C TYR A 99 7.26 5.23 -16.60
N TYR A 100 7.52 4.91 -15.34
CA TYR A 100 7.04 5.64 -14.18
C TYR A 100 8.20 6.01 -13.24
N ASP A 101 8.07 7.17 -12.59
CA ASP A 101 9.05 7.62 -11.60
C ASP A 101 8.88 6.88 -10.27
N GLY A 102 7.64 6.48 -9.94
CA GLY A 102 7.35 5.68 -8.77
C GLY A 102 6.13 4.78 -8.95
N MET A 103 6.06 3.74 -8.13
CA MET A 103 4.88 2.88 -8.03
C MET A 103 4.59 2.54 -6.58
N ILE A 104 3.32 2.48 -6.22
CA ILE A 104 2.83 1.97 -4.94
C ILE A 104 2.03 0.70 -5.21
N ILE A 105 2.38 -0.39 -4.52
CA ILE A 105 1.58 -1.62 -4.49
C ILE A 105 1.02 -1.75 -3.09
N THR A 106 -0.31 -1.70 -2.96
CA THR A 106 -0.99 -1.67 -1.67
C THR A 106 -1.04 -3.04 -0.99
N GLY A 107 -1.51 -3.07 0.24
CA GLY A 107 -1.95 -4.29 0.89
C GLY A 107 -3.17 -4.93 0.22
N ALA A 108 -3.53 -6.11 0.68
CA ALA A 108 -4.72 -6.84 0.26
C ALA A 108 -5.24 -7.72 1.42
N PRO A 109 -6.57 -7.94 1.53
CA PRO A 109 -7.16 -8.72 2.63
C PRO A 109 -7.07 -10.24 2.38
N VAL A 110 -5.95 -10.73 1.88
CA VAL A 110 -5.68 -12.13 1.54
C VAL A 110 -4.48 -12.69 2.31
N GLU A 111 -4.10 -12.06 3.40
CA GLU A 111 -2.88 -12.38 4.14
C GLU A 111 -2.87 -13.77 4.79
N GLN A 112 -4.05 -14.37 5.01
CA GLN A 112 -4.18 -15.73 5.56
C GLN A 112 -4.06 -16.83 4.52
N MET A 113 -4.10 -16.49 3.22
CA MET A 113 -3.88 -17.43 2.13
C MET A 113 -2.38 -17.55 1.82
N GLU A 114 -1.94 -18.71 1.33
CA GLU A 114 -0.60 -18.78 0.74
C GLU A 114 -0.54 -17.90 -0.50
N PHE A 115 0.65 -17.40 -0.85
CA PHE A 115 0.77 -16.43 -1.95
C PHE A 115 0.31 -17.02 -3.28
N GLU A 116 0.66 -18.26 -3.54
CA GLU A 116 0.31 -18.99 -4.78
C GLU A 116 -1.17 -19.35 -4.89
N GLU A 117 -1.92 -19.29 -3.78
CA GLU A 117 -3.37 -19.54 -3.75
C GLU A 117 -4.18 -18.28 -4.10
N VAL A 118 -3.53 -17.11 -4.13
CA VAL A 118 -4.19 -15.84 -4.49
C VAL A 118 -4.44 -15.83 -6.00
N ASP A 119 -5.70 -15.65 -6.39
CA ASP A 119 -6.17 -15.77 -7.80
C ASP A 119 -5.44 -14.82 -8.79
N TYR A 120 -4.92 -13.69 -8.33
CA TYR A 120 -4.14 -12.75 -9.15
C TYR A 120 -2.61 -12.85 -8.91
N TRP A 121 -2.11 -13.90 -8.25
CA TRP A 121 -0.69 -14.02 -7.93
C TRP A 121 0.22 -13.96 -9.17
N ASP A 122 -0.12 -14.72 -10.20
CA ASP A 122 0.65 -14.77 -11.45
C ASP A 122 0.69 -13.41 -12.18
N GLU A 123 -0.38 -12.61 -12.08
CA GLU A 123 -0.40 -11.26 -12.65
C GLU A 123 0.41 -10.31 -11.79
N LEU A 124 0.28 -10.40 -10.47
CA LEU A 124 1.03 -9.58 -9.52
C LEU A 124 2.55 -9.78 -9.65
N THR A 125 3.01 -11.02 -9.74
CA THR A 125 4.44 -11.33 -9.91
C THR A 125 4.99 -10.77 -11.22
N LYS A 126 4.24 -10.86 -12.31
CA LYS A 126 4.61 -10.24 -13.60
C LYS A 126 4.70 -8.71 -13.49
N ILE A 127 3.78 -8.08 -12.76
CA ILE A 127 3.83 -6.64 -12.52
C ILE A 127 5.04 -6.30 -11.65
N MET A 128 5.32 -7.07 -10.59
CA MET A 128 6.50 -6.86 -9.75
C MET A 128 7.81 -6.98 -10.54
N ASP A 129 7.94 -7.99 -11.41
CA ASP A 129 9.11 -8.14 -12.28
C ASP A 129 9.25 -6.98 -13.28
N TRP A 130 8.13 -6.52 -13.84
CA TRP A 130 8.09 -5.39 -14.75
C TRP A 130 8.58 -4.10 -14.09
N THR A 131 8.33 -3.92 -12.77
CA THR A 131 8.82 -2.73 -12.05
C THR A 131 10.33 -2.59 -12.11
N ASN A 132 11.09 -3.69 -12.16
CA ASN A 132 12.56 -3.67 -12.21
C ASN A 132 13.12 -2.89 -13.40
N THR A 133 12.37 -2.77 -14.48
CA THR A 133 12.82 -2.12 -15.72
C THR A 133 12.04 -0.87 -16.11
N HIS A 134 10.82 -0.70 -15.60
CA HIS A 134 9.92 0.38 -16.02
C HIS A 134 9.57 1.38 -14.90
N VAL A 135 9.99 1.10 -13.66
CA VAL A 135 9.72 1.98 -12.52
C VAL A 135 11.02 2.33 -11.81
N THR A 136 11.23 3.60 -11.51
CA THR A 136 12.46 4.04 -10.82
C THR A 136 12.51 3.55 -9.39
N SER A 137 11.39 3.66 -8.63
CA SER A 137 11.29 3.18 -7.25
C SER A 137 9.88 2.65 -6.98
N THR A 138 9.78 1.48 -6.35
CA THR A 138 8.50 0.85 -6.00
C THR A 138 8.38 0.71 -4.49
N MET A 139 7.28 1.23 -3.94
CA MET A 139 6.90 1.08 -2.54
C MET A 139 5.83 -0.01 -2.42
N PHE A 140 6.07 -0.95 -1.54
CA PHE A 140 5.17 -2.06 -1.23
C PHE A 140 4.62 -1.86 0.19
N LEU A 141 3.28 -1.91 0.35
CA LEU A 141 2.61 -1.67 1.63
C LEU A 141 2.00 -2.95 2.18
N CYS A 142 2.17 -3.18 3.48
CA CYS A 142 1.57 -4.25 4.27
C CYS A 142 1.71 -5.63 3.60
N TRP A 143 0.60 -6.26 3.17
CA TRP A 143 0.64 -7.53 2.45
C TRP A 143 1.45 -7.43 1.14
N GLY A 144 1.37 -6.32 0.43
CA GLY A 144 2.22 -6.07 -0.76
C GLY A 144 3.71 -6.13 -0.44
N ALA A 145 4.12 -5.65 0.75
CA ALA A 145 5.51 -5.78 1.21
C ALA A 145 5.87 -7.24 1.50
N GLN A 146 4.99 -8.01 2.13
CA GLN A 146 5.23 -9.44 2.37
C GLN A 146 5.33 -10.21 1.05
N ALA A 147 4.41 -9.94 0.11
CA ALA A 147 4.39 -10.57 -1.21
C ALA A 147 5.68 -10.29 -2.01
N SER A 148 6.16 -9.04 -1.98
CA SER A 148 7.39 -8.65 -2.67
C SER A 148 8.65 -9.21 -2.01
N LEU A 149 8.70 -9.24 -0.67
CA LEU A 149 9.80 -9.89 0.06
C LEU A 149 9.87 -11.39 -0.24
N TYR A 150 8.72 -12.04 -0.37
CA TYR A 150 8.65 -13.44 -0.79
C TYR A 150 9.09 -13.61 -2.25
N HIS A 151 8.52 -12.84 -3.17
CA HIS A 151 8.80 -12.97 -4.61
C HIS A 151 10.27 -12.72 -4.96
N PHE A 152 10.87 -11.63 -4.42
CA PHE A 152 12.22 -11.24 -4.80
C PHE A 152 13.32 -11.92 -3.97
N TYR A 153 13.05 -12.27 -2.71
CA TYR A 153 14.07 -12.74 -1.77
C TYR A 153 13.75 -14.07 -1.10
N GLY A 154 12.59 -14.69 -1.40
CA GLY A 154 12.19 -15.97 -0.82
C GLY A 154 11.84 -15.90 0.67
N LEU A 155 11.64 -14.70 1.22
CA LEU A 155 11.33 -14.49 2.64
C LEU A 155 9.86 -14.81 2.92
N LYS A 156 9.60 -15.86 3.68
CA LYS A 156 8.26 -16.37 3.93
C LYS A 156 7.56 -15.60 5.04
N LYS A 157 6.27 -15.38 4.87
CA LYS A 157 5.40 -14.90 5.94
C LYS A 157 5.06 -16.01 6.93
N ARG A 158 4.69 -15.63 8.15
CA ARG A 158 4.10 -16.53 9.14
C ARG A 158 2.86 -15.90 9.75
N MET A 159 1.95 -16.74 10.25
CA MET A 159 0.80 -16.28 11.04
C MET A 159 1.27 -15.76 12.40
N LEU A 160 0.68 -14.66 12.82
CA LEU A 160 0.82 -14.16 14.19
C LEU A 160 -0.14 -14.91 15.13
N PRO A 161 0.24 -15.13 16.39
CA PRO A 161 -0.67 -15.70 17.40
C PRO A 161 -1.93 -14.86 17.59
N GLU A 162 -1.79 -13.54 17.50
CA GLU A 162 -2.87 -12.55 17.61
C GLU A 162 -2.69 -11.48 16.53
N LYS A 163 -3.80 -10.87 16.10
CA LYS A 163 -3.79 -9.76 15.15
C LYS A 163 -2.94 -8.61 15.71
N LYS A 164 -1.93 -8.18 14.97
CA LYS A 164 -1.16 -6.97 15.29
C LYS A 164 -2.00 -5.76 14.86
N PHE A 165 -2.64 -5.12 15.84
CA PHE A 165 -3.61 -4.07 15.61
C PHE A 165 -3.39 -2.89 16.53
N GLY A 166 -3.25 -1.68 16.00
CA GLY A 166 -3.07 -0.46 16.79
C GLY A 166 -1.89 0.40 16.34
N LEU A 167 -1.49 1.31 17.20
CA LEU A 167 -0.33 2.18 17.02
C LEU A 167 0.85 1.63 17.81
N PHE A 168 1.99 1.48 17.16
CA PHE A 168 3.21 0.95 17.76
C PHE A 168 4.36 1.93 17.59
N TRP A 169 5.23 1.99 18.59
CA TRP A 169 6.47 2.76 18.52
C TRP A 169 7.51 2.07 17.65
N HIS A 170 8.14 2.84 16.78
CA HIS A 170 9.21 2.40 15.88
C HIS A 170 10.44 3.25 16.07
N LYS A 171 11.61 2.65 15.91
CA LYS A 171 12.93 3.32 15.97
C LYS A 171 13.55 3.34 14.58
N VAL A 172 14.17 4.47 14.24
CA VAL A 172 14.95 4.61 13.01
C VAL A 172 16.37 4.10 13.25
N ASN A 173 16.80 3.11 12.49
CA ASN A 173 18.10 2.46 12.67
C ASN A 173 19.28 3.32 12.18
N ASN A 174 19.10 4.07 11.09
CA ASN A 174 20.16 4.89 10.51
C ASN A 174 19.61 6.14 9.80
N ARG A 175 19.63 7.28 10.48
CA ARG A 175 19.15 8.57 9.95
C ARG A 175 19.98 9.15 8.80
N LYS A 176 21.15 8.60 8.49
CA LYS A 176 21.98 9.07 7.37
C LYS A 176 21.43 8.65 6.01
N ILE A 177 20.55 7.63 5.99
CA ILE A 177 19.94 7.17 4.76
C ILE A 177 18.88 8.18 4.29
N PRO A 178 18.93 8.62 3.01
CA PRO A 178 18.06 9.67 2.49
C PRO A 178 16.56 9.42 2.71
N LEU A 179 16.11 8.17 2.62
CA LEU A 179 14.71 7.79 2.74
C LEU A 179 14.11 8.12 4.13
N VAL A 180 14.90 8.05 5.18
CA VAL A 180 14.46 8.33 6.55
C VAL A 180 15.00 9.67 7.08
N ARG A 181 15.62 10.46 6.21
CA ARG A 181 16.08 11.80 6.58
C ARG A 181 14.90 12.70 6.91
N GLY A 182 14.85 13.22 8.11
CA GLY A 182 13.74 14.04 8.59
C GLY A 182 12.70 13.28 9.42
N PHE A 183 12.83 11.95 9.55
CA PHE A 183 12.06 11.21 10.55
C PHE A 183 12.56 11.55 11.95
N ASP A 184 11.66 11.50 12.93
CA ASP A 184 12.05 11.48 14.33
C ASP A 184 12.81 10.19 14.66
N ASP A 185 13.58 10.18 15.74
CA ASP A 185 14.32 8.99 16.17
C ASP A 185 13.38 7.84 16.48
N GLU A 186 12.21 8.19 17.05
CA GLU A 186 11.12 7.28 17.35
C GLU A 186 9.81 7.90 16.85
N PHE A 187 8.93 7.08 16.29
CA PHE A 187 7.64 7.52 15.79
C PHE A 187 6.57 6.44 15.96
N LEU A 188 5.31 6.85 16.02
CA LEU A 188 4.16 5.95 16.02
C LEU A 188 3.70 5.66 14.61
N ALA A 189 3.40 4.38 14.33
CA ALA A 189 2.79 3.98 13.07
C ALA A 189 1.70 2.92 13.28
N PRO A 190 0.61 2.97 12.46
CA PRO A 190 -0.48 2.02 12.55
C PRO A 190 -0.12 0.69 11.89
N HIS A 191 -0.59 -0.39 12.53
CA HIS A 191 -0.58 -1.75 11.99
C HIS A 191 -1.97 -2.38 12.10
N SER A 192 -2.32 -3.19 11.10
CA SER A 192 -3.53 -4.02 11.07
C SER A 192 -3.23 -5.24 10.22
N ARG A 193 -2.71 -6.33 10.83
CA ARG A 193 -2.27 -7.51 10.10
C ARG A 193 -2.30 -8.78 10.96
N HIS A 194 -2.56 -9.92 10.33
CA HIS A 194 -2.53 -11.25 10.93
C HIS A 194 -1.23 -12.01 10.64
N THR A 195 -0.40 -11.49 9.75
CA THR A 195 0.85 -12.12 9.32
C THR A 195 2.03 -11.15 9.41
N GLU A 196 3.23 -11.72 9.42
CA GLU A 196 4.48 -10.98 9.32
C GLU A 196 5.55 -11.78 8.59
N VAL A 197 6.54 -11.10 8.05
CA VAL A 197 7.84 -11.70 7.72
C VAL A 197 8.73 -11.54 8.96
N PRO A 198 9.28 -12.63 9.53
CA PRO A 198 10.10 -12.54 10.73
C PRO A 198 11.29 -11.58 10.53
N ILE A 199 11.48 -10.67 11.47
CA ILE A 199 12.53 -9.66 11.35
C ILE A 199 13.93 -10.27 11.29
N ASP A 200 14.15 -11.42 11.94
CA ASP A 200 15.44 -12.11 11.91
C ASP A 200 15.73 -12.70 10.54
N ASP A 201 14.71 -13.17 9.80
CA ASP A 201 14.86 -13.62 8.43
C ASP A 201 15.23 -12.45 7.51
N ILE A 202 14.63 -11.28 7.74
CA ILE A 202 14.96 -10.05 7.00
C ILE A 202 16.38 -9.60 7.32
N ARG A 203 16.81 -9.67 8.60
CA ARG A 203 18.19 -9.34 9.00
C ARG A 203 19.23 -10.30 8.39
N ALA A 204 18.86 -11.55 8.19
CA ALA A 204 19.72 -12.54 7.54
C ALA A 204 19.84 -12.32 6.02
N CYS A 205 18.87 -11.63 5.41
CA CYS A 205 18.90 -11.28 4.00
C CYS A 205 19.82 -10.07 3.75
N LYS A 206 20.92 -10.29 3.06
CA LYS A 206 21.94 -9.24 2.79
C LYS A 206 21.46 -8.17 1.82
N ASP A 207 20.43 -8.47 1.03
CA ASP A 207 19.92 -7.59 0.00
C ASP A 207 18.92 -6.56 0.54
N VAL A 208 18.39 -6.77 1.76
CA VAL A 208 17.42 -5.89 2.40
C VAL A 208 18.06 -5.16 3.58
N THR A 209 17.98 -3.84 3.56
CA THR A 209 18.43 -2.96 4.66
C THR A 209 17.22 -2.54 5.49
N ILE A 210 17.21 -2.85 6.79
CA ILE A 210 16.16 -2.41 7.73
C ILE A 210 16.42 -0.97 8.13
N LEU A 211 15.44 -0.10 7.90
CA LEU A 211 15.52 1.34 8.19
C LEU A 211 14.79 1.74 9.48
N ALA A 212 13.67 1.08 9.76
CA ALA A 212 12.93 1.26 11.00
C ALA A 212 12.28 -0.05 11.46
N GLU A 213 12.23 -0.22 12.77
CA GLU A 213 11.70 -1.43 13.42
C GLU A 213 11.07 -1.09 14.77
N SER A 214 10.30 -2.03 15.32
CA SER A 214 9.62 -1.96 16.60
C SER A 214 9.93 -3.19 17.42
N ASP A 215 10.15 -3.02 18.72
CA ASP A 215 10.30 -4.15 19.65
C ASP A 215 9.02 -4.99 19.74
N GLU A 216 7.85 -4.35 19.57
CA GLU A 216 6.53 -4.98 19.66
C GLU A 216 6.00 -5.42 18.28
N ALA A 217 6.11 -4.55 17.26
CA ALA A 217 5.54 -4.79 15.94
C ALA A 217 6.52 -5.39 14.93
N GLY A 218 7.82 -5.51 15.28
CA GLY A 218 8.85 -6.07 14.41
C GLY A 218 9.26 -5.13 13.27
N PHE A 219 9.48 -5.69 12.10
CA PHE A 219 9.90 -4.93 10.91
C PHE A 219 8.83 -3.92 10.48
N TYR A 220 9.26 -2.69 10.22
CA TYR A 220 8.38 -1.63 9.71
C TYR A 220 8.79 -1.15 8.32
N LEU A 221 10.00 -0.65 8.18
CA LEU A 221 10.50 -0.03 6.95
C LEU A 221 11.84 -0.62 6.56
N GLY A 222 11.96 -0.99 5.31
CA GLY A 222 13.22 -1.41 4.73
C GLY A 222 13.33 -1.03 3.26
N MET A 223 14.52 -1.18 2.73
CA MET A 223 14.78 -0.95 1.33
C MET A 223 15.76 -1.98 0.76
N ALA A 224 15.71 -2.16 -0.54
CA ALA A 224 16.68 -2.90 -1.32
C ALA A 224 17.07 -2.13 -2.58
N GLU A 225 18.19 -2.52 -3.21
CA GLU A 225 18.65 -1.95 -4.47
C GLU A 225 18.74 -0.41 -4.42
N GLU A 226 19.34 0.13 -3.33
CA GLU A 226 19.54 1.57 -3.14
C GLU A 226 18.24 2.39 -3.16
N GLY A 227 17.11 1.80 -2.71
CA GLY A 227 15.80 2.45 -2.67
C GLY A 227 14.94 2.24 -3.91
N ARG A 228 15.35 1.37 -4.84
CA ARG A 228 14.46 0.94 -5.93
C ARG A 228 13.28 0.12 -5.43
N LYS A 229 13.47 -0.61 -4.34
CA LYS A 229 12.41 -1.35 -3.65
C LYS A 229 12.32 -0.86 -2.20
N ILE A 230 11.15 -0.46 -1.77
CA ILE A 230 10.85 0.06 -0.44
C ILE A 230 9.72 -0.79 0.14
N PHE A 231 9.94 -1.37 1.32
CA PHE A 231 9.00 -2.25 1.99
C PHE A 231 8.50 -1.59 3.26
N VAL A 232 7.18 -1.43 3.38
CA VAL A 232 6.52 -0.83 4.55
C VAL A 232 5.51 -1.82 5.10
N MET A 233 5.74 -2.36 6.30
CA MET A 233 4.89 -3.39 6.89
C MET A 233 3.65 -2.83 7.59
N GLY A 234 3.65 -1.55 7.95
CA GLY A 234 2.51 -0.84 8.50
C GLY A 234 1.70 -0.10 7.43
N HIS A 235 0.85 0.79 7.89
CA HIS A 235 -0.07 1.56 7.07
C HIS A 235 0.13 3.07 7.21
N PRO A 236 1.21 3.65 6.60
CA PRO A 236 1.48 5.09 6.69
C PRO A 236 0.40 5.95 6.01
N GLU A 237 -0.42 5.34 5.16
CA GLU A 237 -1.53 5.98 4.44
C GLU A 237 -2.77 6.18 5.30
N TYR A 238 -2.92 5.45 6.41
CA TYR A 238 -4.13 5.50 7.24
C TYR A 238 -4.40 6.91 7.78
N ASP A 239 -5.65 7.31 7.72
CA ASP A 239 -6.12 8.51 8.38
C ASP A 239 -6.50 8.23 9.85
N ARG A 240 -6.88 9.31 10.56
CA ARG A 240 -7.15 9.26 12.00
C ARG A 240 -8.22 8.25 12.40
N MET A 241 -9.22 8.00 11.54
CA MET A 241 -10.38 7.17 11.87
C MET A 241 -10.30 5.75 11.30
N THR A 242 -9.27 5.42 10.49
CA THR A 242 -9.22 4.13 9.79
C THR A 242 -9.13 2.97 10.75
N LEU A 243 -8.26 3.03 11.78
CA LEU A 243 -8.17 1.99 12.80
C LEU A 243 -9.47 1.83 13.60
N ASP A 244 -10.15 2.93 13.93
CA ASP A 244 -11.44 2.90 14.60
C ASP A 244 -12.50 2.18 13.76
N GLY A 245 -12.59 2.50 12.49
CA GLY A 245 -13.47 1.83 11.54
C GLY A 245 -13.19 0.33 11.41
N GLU A 246 -11.92 -0.07 11.34
CA GLU A 246 -11.52 -1.48 11.31
C GLU A 246 -11.86 -2.20 12.63
N TYR A 247 -11.63 -1.57 13.77
CA TYR A 247 -11.98 -2.11 15.08
C TYR A 247 -13.48 -2.43 15.18
N HIS A 248 -14.33 -1.49 14.79
CA HIS A 248 -15.77 -1.70 14.79
C HIS A 248 -16.21 -2.79 13.81
N ARG A 249 -15.65 -2.82 12.61
CA ARG A 249 -15.91 -3.89 11.62
C ARG A 249 -15.56 -5.27 12.19
N ASP A 250 -14.36 -5.43 12.75
CA ASP A 250 -13.86 -6.71 13.23
C ASP A 250 -14.68 -7.20 14.45
N ASN A 251 -15.07 -6.30 15.35
CA ASN A 251 -15.98 -6.62 16.45
C ASN A 251 -17.38 -7.04 15.95
N CYS A 252 -17.95 -6.34 14.98
CA CYS A 252 -19.22 -6.75 14.39
C CYS A 252 -19.16 -8.17 13.80
N LEU A 253 -18.07 -8.52 13.12
CA LEU A 253 -17.88 -9.86 12.57
C LEU A 253 -17.77 -10.93 13.63
N LEU A 254 -17.14 -10.64 14.79
CA LEU A 254 -17.09 -11.56 15.93
C LEU A 254 -18.46 -11.81 16.57
N TYR A 255 -19.32 -10.79 16.64
CA TYR A 255 -20.67 -10.92 17.20
C TYR A 255 -21.69 -11.53 16.24
N THR A 256 -21.46 -11.46 14.92
CA THR A 256 -22.37 -11.99 13.90
C THR A 256 -22.00 -13.40 13.42
N SER A 257 -20.81 -13.91 13.75
CA SER A 257 -20.45 -15.29 13.50
C SER A 257 -21.12 -16.19 14.52
N PRO A 258 -21.87 -17.25 14.11
CA PRO A 258 -22.47 -18.20 15.06
C PRO A 258 -21.35 -18.80 15.92
N SER A 259 -21.50 -18.70 17.23
CA SER A 259 -20.56 -19.30 18.17
C SER A 259 -20.49 -20.82 17.94
N PRO A 260 -19.29 -21.43 17.96
CA PRO A 260 -19.16 -22.89 17.89
C PRO A 260 -19.93 -23.64 19.01
N ARG A 261 -20.46 -22.92 20.02
CA ARG A 261 -21.24 -23.47 21.11
C ARG A 261 -22.74 -23.65 20.81
N ASP A 262 -23.26 -23.03 19.76
CA ASP A 262 -24.69 -23.10 19.43
C ASP A 262 -25.05 -24.35 18.62
N GLY A 263 -24.10 -25.22 18.30
CA GLY A 263 -24.27 -26.49 17.57
C GLY A 263 -24.31 -27.75 18.44
N ALA A 264 -24.29 -27.64 19.77
CA ALA A 264 -24.22 -28.80 20.67
C ALA A 264 -25.42 -28.88 21.63
N THR A 265 -26.65 -28.83 21.11
CA THR A 265 -27.87 -29.29 21.82
C THR A 265 -28.90 -29.79 20.82
N SER A 266 -28.80 -31.05 20.46
CA SER A 266 -29.95 -31.96 20.27
C SER A 266 -29.46 -33.39 20.08
#